data_fd167065ed9b2fb56f2dbce7a8719949
#
_entry.id   fd167065ed9b2fb56f2dbce7a8719949
#
_cell.length_a   1.000
_cell.length_b   1.000
_cell.length_c   1.000
_cell.angle_alpha   90.00
_cell.angle_beta   90.00
_cell.angle_gamma   90.00
#
_symmetry.space_group_name_H-M   'P 1'
#
loop_
_entity.id
_entity.type
_entity.pdbx_description
1 polymer ?
#
loop_
_entity_poly.entity_id
_entity_poly.type
_entity_poly.pdbx_seq_one_letter_code
_entity_poly.pdbx_strand_id
1 'polypeptide(L)'
;ETQSESEAPKTKPSETTVSTSVTTEKTSAETTTAIPETSHSETAAPAAETELVTECSVPAASSPTADTDYDSDFFSSDLFIGDSISTGYSLYGFLNDKNVYAKVGLNPSTVLTKSVSTCYGDIGISTMLTYTMPKRVYIMLGSNGIQWLSVGNMLQSTDTLVDLIKEICPECDVVIISVPPVTAAYDSTVQDVDVMAKINEYNTSLSSYCTANGMLFVDAASILKDETGYFNKTYAESDGMHFKSSAYKTLLSKIQSDVTEFEEDKAAESETVSETEAVETTAESE
;
A
#
# COMPACT_ATOMS: atom_id res chain seq x y z
N GLU A 1 -3.21 51.57 50.11
CA GLU A 1 -2.50 51.34 51.42
C GLU A 1 -2.00 49.92 51.45
N THR A 2 -0.68 49.89 51.51
CA THR A 2 0.29 48.91 52.07
C THR A 2 0.31 47.50 51.50
N GLN A 3 1.27 47.22 50.64
CA GLN A 3 2.60 46.63 50.81
C GLN A 3 2.71 45.50 51.86
N SER A 4 3.14 44.29 51.37
CA SER A 4 4.25 43.58 51.99
C SER A 4 4.78 42.52 51.07
N GLU A 5 6.07 42.68 50.69
CA GLU A 5 6.98 41.69 50.13
C GLU A 5 7.32 40.63 51.18
N SER A 6 7.69 39.43 50.73
CA SER A 6 8.75 38.58 51.33
C SER A 6 9.08 37.42 50.36
N GLU A 7 10.11 37.56 49.64
CA GLU A 7 11.43 36.87 49.61
C GLU A 7 11.44 35.34 49.74
N ALA A 8 12.12 34.77 48.73
CA ALA A 8 12.58 33.38 48.60
C ALA A 8 13.75 33.07 49.56
N PRO A 9 14.15 31.83 49.72
CA PRO A 9 15.57 31.54 49.44
C PRO A 9 15.84 30.35 48.51
N LYS A 10 16.91 30.56 47.74
CA LYS A 10 17.68 29.61 46.95
C LYS A 10 18.42 28.65 47.85
N THR A 11 18.53 27.38 47.46
CA THR A 11 19.75 26.58 47.72
C THR A 11 19.98 25.57 46.59
N LYS A 12 21.18 25.59 46.09
CA LYS A 12 21.87 24.72 45.12
C LYS A 12 22.91 23.90 45.94
N PRO A 13 23.73 23.00 45.33
CA PRO A 13 23.51 21.61 44.95
C PRO A 13 24.38 20.65 45.77
N SER A 14 24.29 19.34 45.59
CA SER A 14 25.31 18.43 46.07
C SER A 14 25.62 17.36 45.03
N GLU A 15 26.80 17.47 44.47
CA GLU A 15 27.51 16.42 43.72
C GLU A 15 27.93 15.33 44.71
N THR A 16 27.89 14.06 44.25
CA THR A 16 28.77 13.04 44.82
C THR A 16 29.20 12.09 43.71
N THR A 17 30.47 12.06 43.51
CA THR A 17 31.30 11.34 42.56
C THR A 17 31.55 9.89 42.98
N VAL A 18 31.67 9.04 41.93
CA VAL A 18 32.65 7.95 41.70
C VAL A 18 32.66 6.72 42.61
N SER A 19 32.52 5.53 42.05
CA SER A 19 33.61 4.54 42.12
C SER A 19 33.48 3.43 41.08
N THR A 20 34.54 3.29 40.33
CA THR A 20 34.96 2.25 39.40
C THR A 20 35.32 0.98 40.15
N SER A 21 34.95 -0.21 39.65
CA SER A 21 35.75 -1.41 39.84
C SER A 21 35.64 -2.34 38.65
N VAL A 22 36.78 -2.44 38.00
CA VAL A 22 37.21 -3.44 37.00
C VAL A 22 37.52 -4.74 37.74
N THR A 23 37.08 -5.88 37.22
CA THR A 23 37.75 -7.15 37.51
C THR A 23 37.71 -8.02 36.24
N THR A 24 38.89 -8.24 35.69
CA THR A 24 39.31 -9.22 34.69
C THR A 24 39.69 -10.54 35.37
N GLU A 25 39.32 -11.67 34.75
CA GLU A 25 40.09 -12.93 34.69
C GLU A 25 39.32 -13.89 33.75
N LYS A 26 39.76 -14.29 32.57
CA LYS A 26 40.87 -15.09 32.02
C LYS A 26 40.84 -16.56 32.46
N THR A 27 40.61 -17.46 31.50
CA THR A 27 41.32 -18.72 31.19
C THR A 27 40.39 -19.62 30.34
N SER A 28 40.62 -19.81 29.08
CA SER A 28 41.47 -20.76 28.34
C SER A 28 41.07 -22.25 28.46
N ALA A 29 40.65 -22.86 27.36
CA ALA A 29 41.14 -24.17 26.90
C ALA A 29 40.71 -24.41 25.45
N GLU A 30 41.73 -24.62 24.63
CA GLU A 30 41.69 -25.14 23.26
C GLU A 30 41.22 -26.59 23.25
N THR A 31 40.54 -27.02 22.16
CA THR A 31 40.74 -28.35 21.63
C THR A 31 40.56 -28.31 20.09
N THR A 32 41.67 -28.48 19.43
CA THR A 32 41.90 -28.71 18.01
C THR A 32 41.39 -30.09 17.64
N THR A 33 40.64 -30.27 16.56
CA THR A 33 40.66 -31.50 15.79
C THR A 33 40.44 -31.24 14.31
N ALA A 34 41.34 -31.76 13.54
CA ALA A 34 41.74 -31.70 12.16
C ALA A 34 40.68 -31.87 11.09
N ILE A 35 40.95 -31.20 9.96
CA ILE A 35 40.44 -31.37 8.60
C ILE A 35 40.89 -32.71 8.00
N PRO A 36 40.17 -33.29 7.06
CA PRO A 36 40.78 -33.73 5.85
C PRO A 36 40.24 -33.05 4.59
N GLU A 37 41.17 -32.51 3.81
CA GLU A 37 41.00 -32.18 2.40
C GLU A 37 40.74 -33.44 1.56
N THR A 38 39.78 -33.32 0.64
CA THR A 38 39.81 -34.13 -0.59
C THR A 38 39.27 -33.33 -1.78
N SER A 39 40.16 -33.00 -2.62
CA SER A 39 40.27 -32.73 -4.07
C SER A 39 39.01 -32.78 -4.93
N HIS A 40 38.91 -31.70 -5.74
CA HIS A 40 38.55 -31.55 -7.15
C HIS A 40 37.49 -32.46 -7.79
N SER A 41 36.40 -31.81 -8.23
CA SER A 41 35.90 -32.06 -9.59
C SER A 41 35.15 -30.80 -10.09
N GLU A 42 35.68 -30.23 -11.14
CA GLU A 42 35.10 -29.25 -12.02
C GLU A 42 33.92 -29.90 -12.75
N THR A 43 32.69 -29.40 -12.60
CA THR A 43 31.61 -29.78 -13.51
C THR A 43 30.60 -28.65 -13.60
N ALA A 44 30.52 -28.08 -14.79
CA ALA A 44 29.41 -27.46 -15.50
C ALA A 44 28.29 -26.72 -14.67
N ALA A 45 28.11 -25.47 -15.00
CA ALA A 45 26.91 -24.68 -14.68
C ALA A 45 25.65 -25.47 -15.09
N PRO A 46 24.65 -25.56 -14.23
CA PRO A 46 23.33 -25.98 -14.67
C PRO A 46 22.63 -24.83 -15.42
N ALA A 47 22.14 -25.19 -16.61
CA ALA A 47 21.21 -24.38 -17.38
C ALA A 47 20.04 -23.94 -16.48
N ALA A 48 19.60 -22.70 -16.64
CA ALA A 48 18.39 -22.20 -16.05
C ALA A 48 17.22 -23.09 -16.49
N GLU A 49 16.79 -23.98 -15.62
CA GLU A 49 15.46 -24.58 -15.71
C GLU A 49 14.46 -23.45 -15.43
N THR A 50 13.76 -23.05 -16.47
CA THR A 50 12.53 -22.26 -16.36
C THR A 50 11.53 -23.16 -15.66
N GLU A 51 11.43 -23.08 -14.34
CA GLU A 51 10.32 -23.70 -13.61
C GLU A 51 9.04 -23.10 -14.17
N LEU A 52 8.22 -23.96 -14.76
CA LEU A 52 6.85 -23.65 -15.15
C LEU A 52 6.15 -23.05 -13.92
N VAL A 53 5.76 -21.79 -14.05
CA VAL A 53 4.87 -21.13 -13.10
C VAL A 53 3.63 -22.01 -12.97
N THR A 54 3.47 -22.67 -11.83
CA THR A 54 2.30 -23.50 -11.55
C THR A 54 1.09 -22.58 -11.63
N GLU A 55 0.19 -22.86 -12.55
CA GLU A 55 -1.08 -22.11 -12.68
C GLU A 55 -1.75 -22.08 -11.31
N CYS A 56 -2.11 -20.87 -10.87
CA CYS A 56 -2.81 -20.62 -9.63
C CYS A 56 -4.14 -21.40 -9.65
N SER A 57 -4.21 -22.53 -8.95
CA SER A 57 -5.43 -23.33 -8.84
C SER A 57 -6.43 -22.56 -7.99
N VAL A 58 -7.39 -21.92 -8.62
CA VAL A 58 -8.47 -21.18 -7.96
C VAL A 58 -9.48 -22.20 -7.42
N PRO A 59 -9.76 -22.25 -6.10
CA PRO A 59 -11.03 -22.80 -5.66
C PRO A 59 -12.13 -21.96 -6.32
N ALA A 60 -13.08 -22.62 -6.97
CA ALA A 60 -14.22 -21.92 -7.57
C ALA A 60 -14.93 -21.13 -6.47
N ALA A 61 -14.57 -19.85 -6.32
CA ALA A 61 -15.35 -18.91 -5.56
C ALA A 61 -16.75 -18.92 -6.20
N SER A 62 -17.78 -19.15 -5.40
CA SER A 62 -19.15 -19.03 -5.84
C SER A 62 -19.29 -17.65 -6.50
N SER A 63 -19.47 -17.63 -7.81
CA SER A 63 -19.66 -16.41 -8.59
C SER A 63 -20.64 -15.50 -7.84
N PRO A 64 -20.35 -14.21 -7.68
CA PRO A 64 -21.29 -13.27 -7.11
C PRO A 64 -22.60 -13.38 -7.94
N THR A 65 -23.72 -13.52 -7.25
CA THR A 65 -25.05 -13.60 -7.86
C THR A 65 -25.27 -12.35 -8.71
N ALA A 66 -25.90 -12.51 -9.86
CA ALA A 66 -26.07 -11.63 -11.02
C ALA A 66 -26.74 -10.25 -10.75
N ASP A 67 -26.24 -9.48 -9.79
CA ASP A 67 -26.68 -8.10 -9.52
C ASP A 67 -25.45 -7.29 -9.11
N THR A 68 -24.40 -7.31 -9.95
CA THR A 68 -23.15 -6.59 -9.73
C THR A 68 -23.09 -5.42 -10.71
N ASP A 69 -22.98 -4.21 -10.19
CA ASP A 69 -22.85 -2.99 -10.98
C ASP A 69 -21.44 -2.84 -11.62
N TYR A 70 -20.57 -3.85 -11.51
CA TYR A 70 -19.22 -3.87 -12.10
C TYR A 70 -18.95 -5.19 -12.84
N ASP A 71 -18.05 -5.15 -13.80
CA ASP A 71 -17.57 -6.33 -14.54
C ASP A 71 -16.26 -6.84 -13.90
N SER A 72 -16.29 -8.05 -13.34
CA SER A 72 -15.10 -8.67 -12.74
C SER A 72 -14.01 -8.98 -13.78
N ASP A 73 -14.37 -9.22 -15.04
CA ASP A 73 -13.42 -9.48 -16.12
C ASP A 73 -12.61 -8.22 -16.48
N PHE A 74 -13.16 -7.03 -16.23
CA PHE A 74 -12.45 -5.76 -16.37
C PHE A 74 -11.14 -5.74 -15.57
N PHE A 75 -11.13 -6.38 -14.39
CA PHE A 75 -9.98 -6.44 -13.49
C PHE A 75 -9.10 -7.68 -13.67
N SER A 76 -9.38 -8.53 -14.66
CA SER A 76 -8.71 -9.84 -14.80
C SER A 76 -7.20 -9.78 -15.02
N SER A 77 -6.67 -8.66 -15.52
CA SER A 77 -5.25 -8.39 -15.78
C SER A 77 -4.64 -7.38 -14.81
N ASP A 78 -5.30 -7.08 -13.70
CA ASP A 78 -4.92 -6.04 -12.75
C ASP A 78 -4.42 -6.62 -11.44
N LEU A 79 -3.75 -5.78 -10.63
CA LEU A 79 -3.27 -6.13 -9.30
C LEU A 79 -3.75 -5.11 -8.26
N PHE A 80 -4.40 -5.58 -7.20
CA PHE A 80 -4.82 -4.78 -6.06
C PHE A 80 -3.84 -4.97 -4.90
N ILE A 81 -3.19 -3.91 -4.46
CA ILE A 81 -2.26 -3.89 -3.33
C ILE A 81 -2.94 -3.21 -2.16
N GLY A 82 -2.99 -3.88 -0.99
CA GLY A 82 -3.64 -3.28 0.16
C GLY A 82 -3.46 -3.99 1.48
N ASP A 83 -4.21 -3.53 2.46
CA ASP A 83 -4.20 -4.05 3.83
C ASP A 83 -5.34 -5.05 4.11
N SER A 84 -5.78 -5.16 5.38
CA SER A 84 -6.86 -6.06 5.79
C SER A 84 -8.18 -5.78 5.06
N ILE A 85 -8.45 -4.53 4.70
CA ILE A 85 -9.66 -4.19 3.94
C ILE A 85 -9.56 -4.82 2.54
N SER A 86 -8.43 -4.68 1.88
CA SER A 86 -8.23 -5.23 0.53
C SER A 86 -8.23 -6.75 0.48
N THR A 87 -7.97 -7.47 1.59
CA THR A 87 -8.12 -8.93 1.61
C THR A 87 -9.54 -9.38 1.29
N GLY A 88 -10.53 -8.55 1.55
CA GLY A 88 -11.93 -8.84 1.29
C GLY A 88 -12.27 -8.95 -0.21
N TYR A 89 -11.47 -8.38 -1.11
CA TYR A 89 -11.72 -8.53 -2.54
C TYR A 89 -11.69 -10.00 -2.98
N SER A 90 -10.70 -10.76 -2.54
CA SER A 90 -10.62 -12.19 -2.84
C SER A 90 -11.43 -13.04 -1.84
N LEU A 91 -11.42 -12.71 -0.54
CA LEU A 91 -12.12 -13.47 0.49
C LEU A 91 -13.63 -13.58 0.22
N TYR A 92 -14.25 -12.51 -0.29
CA TYR A 92 -15.67 -12.51 -0.65
C TYR A 92 -15.93 -12.86 -2.13
N GLY A 93 -14.88 -13.22 -2.89
CA GLY A 93 -14.99 -13.66 -4.28
C GLY A 93 -15.32 -12.54 -5.26
N PHE A 94 -15.01 -11.29 -4.96
CA PHE A 94 -15.16 -10.17 -5.88
C PHE A 94 -14.09 -10.15 -6.95
N LEU A 95 -12.85 -10.50 -6.59
CA LEU A 95 -11.70 -10.61 -7.48
C LEU A 95 -11.01 -11.96 -7.28
N ASN A 96 -10.26 -12.39 -8.28
CA ASN A 96 -9.45 -13.59 -8.20
C ASN A 96 -8.23 -13.38 -7.28
N ASP A 97 -7.80 -14.42 -6.54
CA ASP A 97 -6.64 -14.36 -5.64
C ASP A 97 -5.36 -13.90 -6.35
N LYS A 98 -5.17 -14.25 -7.61
CA LYS A 98 -4.03 -13.78 -8.42
C LYS A 98 -3.98 -12.26 -8.62
N ASN A 99 -5.13 -11.59 -8.45
CA ASN A 99 -5.28 -10.15 -8.63
C ASN A 99 -5.16 -9.36 -7.31
N VAL A 100 -4.88 -10.04 -6.18
CA VAL A 100 -4.87 -9.41 -4.85
C VAL A 100 -3.55 -9.68 -4.12
N TYR A 101 -2.82 -8.63 -3.79
CA TYR A 101 -1.66 -8.64 -2.92
C TYR A 101 -1.99 -7.85 -1.66
N ALA A 102 -2.59 -8.51 -0.69
CA ALA A 102 -3.09 -7.86 0.51
C ALA A 102 -2.85 -8.69 1.77
N LYS A 103 -2.63 -8.00 2.90
CA LYS A 103 -2.37 -8.66 4.19
C LYS A 103 -2.81 -7.78 5.35
N VAL A 104 -3.36 -8.41 6.38
CA VAL A 104 -3.67 -7.75 7.67
C VAL A 104 -2.42 -7.04 8.21
N GLY A 105 -2.55 -5.76 8.55
CA GLY A 105 -1.48 -4.94 9.11
C GLY A 105 -0.47 -4.41 8.10
N LEU A 106 -0.63 -4.69 6.79
CA LEU A 106 0.20 -4.06 5.76
C LEU A 106 -0.07 -2.56 5.73
N ASN A 107 0.97 -1.78 5.50
CA ASN A 107 0.88 -0.32 5.40
C ASN A 107 1.95 0.20 4.44
N PRO A 108 1.93 1.48 4.03
CA PRO A 108 2.89 2.00 3.07
C PRO A 108 4.36 1.75 3.42
N SER A 109 4.72 1.84 4.71
CA SER A 109 6.11 1.66 5.16
C SER A 109 6.58 0.20 5.18
N THR A 110 5.67 -0.77 5.14
CA THR A 110 6.00 -2.20 5.29
C THR A 110 5.77 -3.02 4.04
N VAL A 111 5.04 -2.51 3.05
CA VAL A 111 4.68 -3.23 1.83
C VAL A 111 5.90 -3.70 1.03
N LEU A 112 6.98 -2.93 1.03
CA LEU A 112 8.22 -3.24 0.31
C LEU A 112 9.05 -4.35 0.99
N THR A 113 8.84 -4.60 2.28
CA THR A 113 9.69 -5.49 3.08
C THR A 113 8.97 -6.73 3.61
N LYS A 114 7.65 -6.74 3.58
CA LYS A 114 6.83 -7.86 4.08
C LYS A 114 6.46 -8.80 2.94
N SER A 115 6.54 -10.10 3.22
CA SER A 115 5.93 -11.11 2.35
C SER A 115 4.44 -11.24 2.64
N VAL A 116 3.70 -11.49 1.59
CA VAL A 116 2.26 -11.77 1.61
C VAL A 116 2.03 -13.20 1.14
N SER A 117 1.13 -13.90 1.80
CA SER A 117 0.68 -15.23 1.38
C SER A 117 -0.26 -15.07 0.20
N THR A 118 0.13 -15.56 -0.95
CA THR A 118 -0.60 -15.45 -2.22
C THR A 118 -0.82 -16.83 -2.80
N CYS A 119 -1.54 -16.92 -3.90
CA CYS A 119 -1.66 -18.18 -4.66
C CYS A 119 -0.31 -18.67 -5.24
N TYR A 120 0.72 -17.81 -5.28
CA TYR A 120 2.10 -18.14 -5.67
C TYR A 120 3.00 -18.47 -4.48
N GLY A 121 2.46 -18.57 -3.26
CA GLY A 121 3.19 -18.76 -2.02
C GLY A 121 3.46 -17.46 -1.26
N ASP A 122 4.36 -17.52 -0.27
CA ASP A 122 4.76 -16.36 0.54
C ASP A 122 5.81 -15.53 -0.20
N ILE A 123 5.38 -14.51 -0.92
CA ILE A 123 6.25 -13.69 -1.78
C ILE A 123 6.21 -12.21 -1.44
N GLY A 124 7.27 -11.49 -1.79
CA GLY A 124 7.35 -10.03 -1.75
C GLY A 124 6.67 -9.37 -2.94
N ILE A 125 6.41 -8.07 -2.83
CA ILE A 125 5.72 -7.30 -3.88
C ILE A 125 6.47 -7.32 -5.22
N SER A 126 7.81 -7.23 -5.23
CA SER A 126 8.59 -7.29 -6.47
C SER A 126 8.38 -8.60 -7.23
N THR A 127 8.34 -9.72 -6.50
CA THR A 127 8.06 -11.04 -7.10
C THR A 127 6.63 -11.11 -7.63
N MET A 128 5.65 -10.58 -6.88
CA MET A 128 4.26 -10.54 -7.32
C MET A 128 4.11 -9.75 -8.63
N LEU A 129 4.69 -8.56 -8.71
CA LEU A 129 4.70 -7.74 -9.93
C LEU A 129 5.34 -8.47 -11.12
N THR A 130 6.49 -9.12 -10.89
CA THR A 130 7.18 -9.90 -11.94
C THR A 130 6.34 -11.08 -12.44
N TYR A 131 5.59 -11.75 -11.55
CA TYR A 131 4.77 -12.90 -11.92
C TYR A 131 3.48 -12.51 -12.64
N THR A 132 2.88 -11.38 -12.24
CA THR A 132 1.57 -10.97 -12.77
C THR A 132 1.66 -10.03 -13.96
N MET A 133 2.74 -9.22 -14.06
CA MET A 133 2.92 -8.16 -15.08
C MET A 133 1.59 -7.46 -15.37
N PRO A 134 1.00 -6.79 -14.36
CA PRO A 134 -0.36 -6.30 -14.44
C PRO A 134 -0.49 -5.13 -15.44
N LYS A 135 -1.68 -5.00 -16.06
CA LYS A 135 -2.02 -3.82 -16.87
C LYS A 135 -2.14 -2.58 -15.96
N ARG A 136 -2.80 -2.76 -14.81
CA ARG A 136 -3.03 -1.69 -13.82
C ARG A 136 -2.72 -2.19 -12.40
N VAL A 137 -2.15 -1.32 -11.59
CA VAL A 137 -1.92 -1.58 -10.17
C VAL A 137 -2.73 -0.58 -9.34
N TYR A 138 -3.63 -1.09 -8.51
CA TYR A 138 -4.43 -0.31 -7.57
C TYR A 138 -3.81 -0.37 -6.18
N ILE A 139 -3.58 0.78 -5.57
CA ILE A 139 -2.99 0.88 -4.23
C ILE A 139 -4.01 1.48 -3.27
N MET A 140 -4.43 0.72 -2.26
CA MET A 140 -5.26 1.17 -1.13
C MET A 140 -4.57 0.81 0.18
N LEU A 141 -3.65 1.65 0.62
CA LEU A 141 -2.82 1.47 1.81
C LEU A 141 -2.83 2.72 2.68
N GLY A 142 -2.99 2.54 3.97
CA GLY A 142 -2.93 3.65 4.94
C GLY A 142 -3.71 3.40 6.22
N SER A 143 -4.80 2.63 6.19
CA SER A 143 -5.64 2.38 7.35
C SER A 143 -4.85 1.87 8.56
N ASN A 144 -3.87 0.99 8.34
CA ASN A 144 -3.01 0.44 9.39
C ASN A 144 -1.84 1.36 9.80
N GLY A 145 -1.59 2.45 9.09
CA GLY A 145 -0.53 3.41 9.39
C GLY A 145 -1.02 4.70 10.05
N ILE A 146 -2.30 5.01 9.84
CA ILE A 146 -2.88 6.32 10.11
C ILE A 146 -2.72 6.80 11.56
N GLN A 147 -2.69 5.89 12.53
CA GLN A 147 -2.61 6.26 13.93
C GLN A 147 -1.20 6.68 14.37
N TRP A 148 -0.13 6.12 13.79
CA TRP A 148 1.24 6.29 14.27
C TRP A 148 2.25 6.79 13.24
N LEU A 149 2.00 6.66 11.94
CA LEU A 149 2.88 7.21 10.91
C LEU A 149 2.49 8.66 10.62
N SER A 150 3.45 9.52 10.32
CA SER A 150 3.15 10.85 9.79
C SER A 150 2.65 10.75 8.35
N VAL A 151 1.80 11.68 7.92
CA VAL A 151 1.30 11.77 6.54
C VAL A 151 2.47 11.86 5.55
N GLY A 152 3.49 12.66 5.85
CA GLY A 152 4.68 12.76 5.00
C GLY A 152 5.44 11.44 4.83
N ASN A 153 5.59 10.65 5.91
CA ASN A 153 6.23 9.34 5.83
C ASN A 153 5.39 8.32 5.05
N MET A 154 4.08 8.37 5.19
CA MET A 154 3.17 7.51 4.41
C MET A 154 3.25 7.85 2.93
N LEU A 155 3.23 9.14 2.58
CA LEU A 155 3.31 9.61 1.20
C LEU A 155 4.66 9.22 0.57
N GLN A 156 5.77 9.43 1.26
CA GLN A 156 7.10 9.03 0.79
C GLN A 156 7.20 7.51 0.57
N SER A 157 6.60 6.71 1.45
CA SER A 157 6.58 5.26 1.28
C SER A 157 5.71 4.82 0.10
N THR A 158 4.61 5.53 -0.17
CA THR A 158 3.77 5.31 -1.35
C THR A 158 4.52 5.67 -2.63
N ASP A 159 5.23 6.79 -2.65
CA ASP A 159 6.09 7.21 -3.74
C ASP A 159 7.16 6.14 -4.08
N THR A 160 7.87 5.63 -3.06
CA THR A 160 8.83 4.54 -3.23
C THR A 160 8.20 3.25 -3.79
N LEU A 161 6.94 2.94 -3.41
CA LEU A 161 6.22 1.79 -3.97
C LEU A 161 5.86 2.04 -5.44
N VAL A 162 5.43 3.24 -5.80
CA VAL A 162 5.13 3.63 -7.18
C VAL A 162 6.38 3.53 -8.06
N ASP A 163 7.53 4.04 -7.57
CA ASP A 163 8.81 3.91 -8.26
C ASP A 163 9.17 2.45 -8.55
N LEU A 164 9.05 1.57 -7.54
CA LEU A 164 9.29 0.15 -7.72
C LEU A 164 8.35 -0.50 -8.75
N ILE A 165 7.06 -0.12 -8.74
CA ILE A 165 6.09 -0.63 -9.71
C ILE A 165 6.50 -0.21 -11.12
N LYS A 166 6.85 1.06 -11.32
CA LYS A 166 7.28 1.58 -12.62
C LYS A 166 8.62 1.04 -13.09
N GLU A 167 9.52 0.68 -12.16
CA GLU A 167 10.76 -0.01 -12.49
C GLU A 167 10.51 -1.42 -13.04
N ILE A 168 9.60 -2.19 -12.43
CA ILE A 168 9.32 -3.58 -12.82
C ILE A 168 8.33 -3.66 -13.98
N CYS A 169 7.31 -2.81 -13.97
CA CYS A 169 6.21 -2.78 -14.92
C CYS A 169 6.05 -1.36 -15.50
N PRO A 170 6.96 -0.89 -16.37
CA PRO A 170 6.98 0.51 -16.84
C PRO A 170 5.69 0.92 -17.58
N GLU A 171 5.07 -0.02 -18.27
CA GLU A 171 3.84 0.23 -19.05
C GLU A 171 2.55 0.14 -18.23
N CYS A 172 2.62 -0.30 -16.96
CA CYS A 172 1.41 -0.44 -16.17
C CYS A 172 0.90 0.93 -15.69
N ASP A 173 -0.40 1.13 -15.66
CA ASP A 173 -1.00 2.29 -15.01
C ASP A 173 -1.09 2.08 -13.50
N VAL A 174 -0.70 3.10 -12.73
CA VAL A 174 -0.84 3.10 -11.27
C VAL A 174 -2.04 3.94 -10.89
N VAL A 175 -2.93 3.36 -10.10
CA VAL A 175 -4.15 3.98 -9.58
C VAL A 175 -4.08 4.00 -8.07
N ILE A 176 -4.16 5.19 -7.49
CA ILE A 176 -4.21 5.34 -6.04
C ILE A 176 -5.67 5.45 -5.61
N ILE A 177 -6.07 4.61 -4.67
CA ILE A 177 -7.39 4.65 -4.06
C ILE A 177 -7.27 5.33 -2.69
N SER A 178 -8.13 6.30 -2.41
CA SER A 178 -8.14 6.97 -1.11
C SER A 178 -8.31 5.98 0.05
N VAL A 179 -7.67 6.26 1.17
CA VAL A 179 -7.92 5.52 2.42
C VAL A 179 -9.37 5.72 2.83
N PRO A 180 -10.10 4.61 3.08
CA PRO A 180 -11.51 4.69 3.48
C PRO A 180 -11.72 5.43 4.80
N PRO A 181 -12.90 6.00 5.02
CA PRO A 181 -13.24 6.60 6.30
C PRO A 181 -13.41 5.54 7.40
N VAL A 182 -13.42 5.98 8.65
CA VAL A 182 -13.84 5.19 9.80
C VAL A 182 -15.15 5.73 10.38
N THR A 183 -15.88 4.92 11.15
CA THR A 183 -17.10 5.41 11.84
C THR A 183 -16.74 6.35 12.98
N ALA A 184 -17.67 7.26 13.34
CA ALA A 184 -17.51 8.15 14.49
C ALA A 184 -17.26 7.39 15.80
N ALA A 185 -17.86 6.18 15.93
CA ALA A 185 -17.62 5.32 17.08
C ALA A 185 -16.17 4.85 17.14
N TYR A 186 -15.61 4.38 16.01
CA TYR A 186 -14.19 3.97 15.94
C TYR A 186 -13.26 5.15 16.24
N ASP A 187 -13.47 6.29 15.58
CA ASP A 187 -12.64 7.49 15.75
C ASP A 187 -12.58 7.92 17.23
N SER A 188 -13.71 7.88 17.93
CA SER A 188 -13.80 8.21 19.36
C SER A 188 -13.06 7.22 20.28
N THR A 189 -12.71 6.02 19.84
CA THR A 189 -11.95 5.04 20.63
C THR A 189 -10.45 5.27 20.58
N VAL A 190 -9.95 5.97 19.57
CA VAL A 190 -8.52 6.25 19.41
C VAL A 190 -8.16 7.49 20.19
N GLN A 191 -7.25 7.34 21.16
CA GLN A 191 -6.78 8.44 21.97
C GLN A 191 -5.66 9.21 21.26
N ASP A 192 -5.58 10.51 21.51
CA ASP A 192 -4.51 11.40 21.04
C ASP A 192 -4.38 11.57 19.51
N VAL A 193 -5.28 10.99 18.71
CA VAL A 193 -5.30 11.13 17.25
C VAL A 193 -6.74 11.29 16.75
N ASP A 194 -6.99 12.36 16.03
CA ASP A 194 -8.18 12.50 15.19
C ASP A 194 -7.95 11.70 13.90
N VAL A 195 -8.46 10.48 13.88
CA VAL A 195 -8.22 9.53 12.79
C VAL A 195 -8.83 10.04 11.50
N MET A 196 -10.04 10.60 11.55
CA MET A 196 -10.71 11.12 10.35
C MET A 196 -10.02 12.34 9.78
N ALA A 197 -9.56 13.27 10.61
CA ALA A 197 -8.79 14.43 10.14
C ALA A 197 -7.52 13.98 9.44
N LYS A 198 -6.81 12.99 9.99
CA LYS A 198 -5.57 12.47 9.43
C LYS A 198 -5.79 11.65 8.16
N ILE A 199 -6.88 10.89 8.04
CA ILE A 199 -7.30 10.23 6.79
C ILE A 199 -7.54 11.29 5.71
N ASN A 200 -8.28 12.35 6.02
CA ASN A 200 -8.56 13.42 5.08
C ASN A 200 -7.28 14.14 4.62
N GLU A 201 -6.35 14.43 5.54
CA GLU A 201 -5.05 15.02 5.22
C GLU A 201 -4.23 14.13 4.29
N TYR A 202 -4.17 12.82 4.59
CA TYR A 202 -3.43 11.88 3.75
C TYR A 202 -4.07 11.71 2.37
N ASN A 203 -5.39 11.59 2.28
CA ASN A 203 -6.11 11.49 1.01
C ASN A 203 -5.93 12.75 0.15
N THR A 204 -5.92 13.94 0.76
CA THR A 204 -5.59 15.20 0.07
C THR A 204 -4.17 15.18 -0.50
N SER A 205 -3.22 14.68 0.28
CA SER A 205 -1.83 14.54 -0.16
C SER A 205 -1.68 13.53 -1.29
N LEU A 206 -2.37 12.39 -1.23
CA LEU A 206 -2.41 11.38 -2.29
C LEU A 206 -3.01 11.92 -3.58
N SER A 207 -4.13 12.65 -3.50
CA SER A 207 -4.77 13.29 -4.66
C SER A 207 -3.84 14.30 -5.34
N SER A 208 -3.17 15.15 -4.55
CA SER A 208 -2.19 16.11 -5.06
C SER A 208 -0.99 15.41 -5.71
N TYR A 209 -0.51 14.32 -5.11
CA TYR A 209 0.56 13.49 -5.64
C TYR A 209 0.17 12.86 -6.99
N CYS A 210 -1.01 12.29 -7.10
CA CYS A 210 -1.52 11.72 -8.36
C CYS A 210 -1.61 12.77 -9.46
N THR A 211 -2.18 13.94 -9.16
CA THR A 211 -2.27 15.06 -10.11
C THR A 211 -0.88 15.48 -10.61
N ALA A 212 0.10 15.61 -9.71
CA ALA A 212 1.46 16.02 -10.09
C ALA A 212 2.19 14.98 -10.96
N ASN A 213 1.80 13.70 -10.89
CA ASN A 213 2.43 12.59 -11.60
C ASN A 213 1.57 12.02 -12.75
N GLY A 214 0.45 12.66 -13.11
CA GLY A 214 -0.43 12.21 -14.19
C GLY A 214 -1.06 10.85 -13.94
N MET A 215 -1.30 10.49 -12.66
CA MET A 215 -1.92 9.24 -12.23
C MET A 215 -3.38 9.45 -11.82
N LEU A 216 -4.19 8.40 -11.94
CA LEU A 216 -5.56 8.42 -11.46
C LEU A 216 -5.62 8.30 -9.94
N PHE A 217 -6.39 9.19 -9.31
CA PHE A 217 -6.80 9.09 -7.91
C PHE A 217 -8.30 8.78 -7.83
N VAL A 218 -8.64 7.62 -7.26
CA VAL A 218 -10.04 7.23 -7.02
C VAL A 218 -10.45 7.64 -5.61
N ASP A 219 -11.38 8.58 -5.49
CA ASP A 219 -11.92 9.01 -4.20
C ASP A 219 -12.98 8.04 -3.67
N ALA A 220 -12.53 6.91 -3.16
CA ALA A 220 -13.37 5.92 -2.48
C ALA A 220 -13.98 6.47 -1.18
N ALA A 221 -13.30 7.38 -0.50
CA ALA A 221 -13.76 7.92 0.76
C ALA A 221 -15.07 8.71 0.60
N SER A 222 -15.23 9.47 -0.49
CA SER A 222 -16.42 10.29 -0.72
C SER A 222 -17.70 9.45 -0.84
N ILE A 223 -17.64 8.31 -1.53
CA ILE A 223 -18.82 7.44 -1.76
C ILE A 223 -19.16 6.55 -0.57
N LEU A 224 -18.22 6.41 0.37
CA LEU A 224 -18.38 5.55 1.55
C LEU A 224 -18.75 6.33 2.81
N LYS A 225 -18.73 7.68 2.78
CA LYS A 225 -19.12 8.55 3.89
C LYS A 225 -20.64 8.69 3.99
N ASP A 226 -21.10 8.97 5.19
CA ASP A 226 -22.44 9.47 5.46
C ASP A 226 -22.45 11.02 5.43
N GLU A 227 -23.62 11.61 5.69
CA GLU A 227 -23.82 13.08 5.72
C GLU A 227 -22.97 13.79 6.79
N THR A 228 -22.47 13.06 7.79
CA THR A 228 -21.59 13.59 8.85
C THR A 228 -20.12 13.53 8.50
N GLY A 229 -19.77 12.90 7.35
CA GLY A 229 -18.40 12.75 6.88
C GLY A 229 -17.67 11.52 7.46
N TYR A 230 -18.34 10.70 8.24
CA TYR A 230 -17.82 9.44 8.77
C TYR A 230 -18.22 8.24 7.89
N PHE A 231 -17.61 7.09 8.14
CA PHE A 231 -17.95 5.87 7.43
C PHE A 231 -19.42 5.49 7.64
N ASN A 232 -20.14 5.34 6.54
CA ASN A 232 -21.56 5.00 6.57
C ASN A 232 -21.76 3.58 7.12
N LYS A 233 -22.58 3.45 8.16
CA LYS A 233 -22.89 2.16 8.82
C LYS A 233 -23.51 1.12 7.90
N THR A 234 -24.06 1.51 6.75
CA THR A 234 -24.55 0.60 5.72
C THR A 234 -23.40 -0.20 5.12
N TYR A 235 -22.22 0.39 5.02
CA TYR A 235 -21.00 -0.19 4.44
C TYR A 235 -20.03 -0.75 5.48
N ALA A 236 -20.07 -0.21 6.73
CA ALA A 236 -19.13 -0.56 7.78
C ALA A 236 -19.54 -1.84 8.53
N GLU A 237 -18.56 -2.71 8.81
CA GLU A 237 -18.69 -3.78 9.80
C GLU A 237 -18.80 -3.21 11.22
N SER A 238 -19.09 -4.06 12.19
CA SER A 238 -19.32 -3.66 13.58
C SER A 238 -18.11 -3.04 14.26
N ASP A 239 -16.91 -3.27 13.76
CA ASP A 239 -15.67 -2.65 14.25
C ASP A 239 -15.49 -1.20 13.79
N GLY A 240 -16.26 -0.77 12.81
CA GLY A 240 -16.27 0.61 12.31
C GLY A 240 -15.16 0.97 11.33
N MET A 241 -14.37 -0.02 10.86
CA MET A 241 -13.28 0.15 9.92
C MET A 241 -13.41 -0.77 8.70
N HIS A 242 -13.70 -2.05 8.89
CA HIS A 242 -13.78 -3.03 7.81
C HIS A 242 -15.09 -2.92 7.02
N PHE A 243 -15.05 -3.43 5.81
CA PHE A 243 -16.11 -3.33 4.83
C PHE A 243 -17.09 -4.49 4.90
N LYS A 244 -18.39 -4.19 4.84
CA LYS A 244 -19.39 -5.16 4.41
C LYS A 244 -19.30 -5.41 2.91
N SER A 245 -19.87 -6.52 2.47
CA SER A 245 -19.91 -6.90 1.05
C SER A 245 -20.43 -5.80 0.12
N SER A 246 -21.42 -5.00 0.56
CA SER A 246 -21.96 -3.88 -0.21
C SER A 246 -20.92 -2.80 -0.52
N ALA A 247 -19.98 -2.53 0.39
CA ALA A 247 -18.94 -1.52 0.17
C ALA A 247 -17.99 -1.92 -0.96
N TYR A 248 -17.61 -3.21 -1.06
CA TYR A 248 -16.75 -3.70 -2.15
C TYR A 248 -17.40 -3.52 -3.51
N LYS A 249 -18.69 -3.84 -3.63
CA LYS A 249 -19.44 -3.67 -4.88
C LYS A 249 -19.47 -2.19 -5.31
N THR A 250 -19.85 -1.31 -4.39
CA THR A 250 -19.89 0.13 -4.63
C THR A 250 -18.52 0.67 -5.04
N LEU A 251 -17.46 0.20 -4.37
CA LEU A 251 -16.10 0.64 -4.67
C LEU A 251 -15.60 0.13 -6.02
N LEU A 252 -15.82 -1.14 -6.35
CA LEU A 252 -15.39 -1.71 -7.64
C LEU A 252 -16.11 -1.05 -8.81
N SER A 253 -17.43 -0.77 -8.67
CA SER A 253 -18.19 -0.02 -9.67
C SER A 253 -17.61 1.38 -9.90
N LYS A 254 -17.26 2.10 -8.82
CA LYS A 254 -16.61 3.40 -8.94
C LYS A 254 -15.22 3.32 -9.59
N ILE A 255 -14.39 2.38 -9.15
CA ILE A 255 -13.06 2.18 -9.75
C ILE A 255 -13.17 1.94 -11.25
N GLN A 256 -14.07 1.05 -11.66
CA GLN A 256 -14.28 0.75 -13.08
C GLN A 256 -14.72 1.98 -13.86
N SER A 257 -15.66 2.77 -13.33
CA SER A 257 -16.11 4.01 -13.96
C SER A 257 -15.00 5.03 -14.11
N ASP A 258 -14.26 5.31 -13.02
CA ASP A 258 -13.20 6.32 -13.02
C ASP A 258 -12.02 5.93 -13.94
N VAL A 259 -11.67 4.64 -13.96
CA VAL A 259 -10.61 4.14 -14.84
C VAL A 259 -11.02 4.23 -16.30
N THR A 260 -12.27 3.89 -16.62
CA THR A 260 -12.77 3.98 -18.01
C THR A 260 -12.73 5.43 -18.49
N GLU A 261 -13.22 6.38 -17.71
CA GLU A 261 -13.18 7.80 -18.01
C GLU A 261 -11.73 8.30 -18.20
N PHE A 262 -10.83 7.93 -17.29
CA PHE A 262 -9.41 8.31 -17.37
C PHE A 262 -8.70 7.74 -18.61
N GLU A 263 -8.99 6.48 -19.00
CA GLU A 263 -8.43 5.87 -20.22
C GLU A 263 -8.99 6.54 -21.49
N GLU A 264 -10.26 6.95 -21.49
CA GLU A 264 -10.87 7.70 -22.60
C GLU A 264 -10.26 9.08 -22.77
N ASP A 265 -10.04 9.81 -21.68
CA ASP A 265 -9.41 11.13 -21.68
C ASP A 265 -7.95 11.06 -22.19
N LYS A 266 -7.17 10.08 -21.73
CA LYS A 266 -5.80 9.85 -22.22
C LYS A 266 -5.75 9.54 -23.72
N ALA A 267 -6.71 8.76 -24.22
CA ALA A 267 -6.80 8.45 -25.63
C ALA A 267 -7.11 9.69 -26.47
N ALA A 268 -8.04 10.54 -26.02
CA ALA A 268 -8.41 11.78 -26.70
C ALA A 268 -7.25 12.78 -26.73
N GLU A 269 -6.48 12.91 -25.64
CA GLU A 269 -5.29 13.75 -25.60
C GLU A 269 -4.20 13.28 -26.58
N SER A 270 -4.00 11.96 -26.70
CA SER A 270 -2.99 11.39 -27.60
C SER A 270 -3.34 11.61 -29.07
N GLU A 271 -4.63 11.55 -29.44
CA GLU A 271 -5.10 11.83 -30.81
C GLU A 271 -4.89 13.30 -31.20
N THR A 272 -5.18 14.23 -30.29
CA THR A 272 -5.01 15.67 -30.53
C THR A 272 -3.53 16.06 -30.72
N VAL A 273 -2.61 15.46 -29.98
CA VAL A 273 -1.17 15.68 -30.13
C VAL A 273 -0.67 15.17 -31.48
N SER A 274 -1.12 13.97 -31.88
CA SER A 274 -0.76 13.35 -33.17
C SER A 274 -1.23 14.19 -34.37
N GLU A 275 -2.45 14.77 -34.31
CA GLU A 275 -2.97 15.64 -35.37
C GLU A 275 -2.19 16.95 -35.45
N THR A 276 -1.76 17.52 -34.33
CA THR A 276 -1.01 18.78 -34.29
C THR A 276 0.39 18.60 -34.90
N GLU A 277 1.09 17.51 -34.58
CA GLU A 277 2.41 17.20 -35.17
C GLU A 277 2.33 16.91 -36.68
N ALA A 278 1.25 16.28 -37.13
CA ALA A 278 1.04 16.02 -38.56
C ALA A 278 0.82 17.31 -39.36
N VAL A 279 0.18 18.32 -38.78
CA VAL A 279 -0.06 19.63 -39.42
C VAL A 279 1.22 20.44 -39.48
N GLU A 280 2.08 20.44 -38.44
CA GLU A 280 3.34 21.15 -38.43
C GLU A 280 4.35 20.58 -39.45
N THR A 281 4.42 19.25 -39.59
CA THR A 281 5.31 18.59 -40.58
C THR A 281 4.90 18.87 -42.03
N THR A 282 3.63 19.14 -42.31
CA THR A 282 3.17 19.50 -43.65
C THR A 282 3.42 21.00 -43.99
N ALA A 283 3.45 21.86 -43.00
CA ALA A 283 3.72 23.30 -43.17
C ALA A 283 5.21 23.65 -43.40
N GLU A 284 6.15 22.80 -42.96
CA GLU A 284 7.60 22.99 -43.19
C GLU A 284 8.09 22.42 -44.54
N SER A 285 7.23 21.72 -45.29
CA SER A 285 7.59 21.10 -46.57
C SER A 285 7.10 21.87 -47.80
N GLU A 286 6.49 23.05 -47.67
CA GLU A 286 6.15 24.00 -48.72
C GLU A 286 7.10 25.22 -48.71
#